data_6bdc1ef1cf27843ad95f98e303e0d6fd
#
_entry.id   6bdc1ef1cf27843ad95f98e303e0d6fd
#
_cell.length_a   1.000
_cell.length_b   1.000
_cell.length_c   1.000
_cell.angle_alpha   90.00
_cell.angle_beta   90.00
_cell.angle_gamma   90.00
#
_symmetry.space_group_name_H-M   'P 1'
#
loop_
_entity.id
_entity.type
_entity.pdbx_description
1 polymer ?
#
loop_
_entity_poly.entity_id
_entity_poly.type
_entity_poly.pdbx_seq_one_letter_code
_entity_poly.pdbx_strand_id
1 'polypeptide(L)'
;MRALPARPEQCFFWATHQGAELDLLVVRGERRRGFEFKRTDAPGVTKSMHVAIRDLGLESIDVVHAGGDTYPLSTKIRALAISRLTTELGPARRAGRR
;
A
#
# COMPACT_ATOMS: atom_id res chain seq x y z
N MET A 1 -8.04 -11.84 5.95
CA MET A 1 -7.87 -10.58 5.32
C MET A 1 -9.05 -10.15 4.44
N ARG A 2 -10.19 -10.18 5.00
CA ARG A 2 -11.36 -9.87 4.17
C ARG A 2 -11.58 -8.38 3.98
N ALA A 3 -10.92 -7.57 4.82
CA ALA A 3 -11.08 -6.13 4.65
C ALA A 3 -10.50 -5.65 3.33
N LEU A 4 -9.56 -6.38 2.79
CA LEU A 4 -8.97 -6.05 1.51
C LEU A 4 -9.59 -6.90 0.43
N PRO A 5 -9.78 -6.36 -0.76
CA PRO A 5 -10.37 -7.14 -1.86
C PRO A 5 -9.42 -8.17 -2.45
N ALA A 6 -8.13 -8.03 -2.19
CA ALA A 6 -7.16 -8.98 -2.72
C ALA A 6 -7.34 -10.33 -2.06
N ARG A 7 -7.08 -11.36 -2.81
CA ARG A 7 -7.14 -12.71 -2.25
C ARG A 7 -5.99 -12.90 -1.29
N PRO A 8 -6.16 -13.75 -0.27
CA PRO A 8 -5.10 -13.93 0.72
C PRO A 8 -3.75 -14.30 0.13
N GLU A 9 -3.74 -15.12 -0.89
CA GLU A 9 -2.48 -15.55 -1.47
C GLU A 9 -1.74 -14.42 -2.17
N GLN A 10 -2.36 -13.27 -2.33
CA GLN A 10 -1.74 -12.13 -2.99
C GLN A 10 -1.28 -11.05 -2.03
N CYS A 11 -1.33 -11.32 -0.74
CA CYS A 11 -0.96 -10.33 0.26
C CYS A 11 0.26 -10.84 1.03
N PHE A 12 1.31 -10.02 1.08
CA PHE A 12 2.57 -10.41 1.68
C PHE A 12 3.14 -9.31 2.54
N PHE A 13 3.88 -9.72 3.58
CA PHE A 13 4.77 -8.83 4.30
C PHE A 13 6.14 -8.94 3.65
N TRP A 14 6.87 -7.83 3.58
CA TRP A 14 8.18 -7.83 2.94
C TRP A 14 9.19 -7.09 3.80
N ALA A 15 10.38 -7.68 3.93
CA ALA A 15 11.48 -7.06 4.66
C ALA A 15 12.79 -7.59 4.13
N THR A 16 13.85 -6.79 4.26
CA THR A 16 15.19 -7.19 3.85
C THR A 16 16.11 -7.22 5.06
N HIS A 17 17.27 -7.83 4.86
CA HIS A 17 18.29 -7.87 5.91
C HIS A 17 18.82 -6.48 6.24
N GLN A 18 18.72 -5.54 5.29
CA GLN A 18 19.21 -4.20 5.53
C GLN A 18 18.19 -3.31 6.23
N GLY A 19 17.06 -3.87 6.60
CA GLY A 19 16.07 -3.12 7.35
C GLY A 19 14.98 -2.43 6.53
N ALA A 20 15.00 -2.59 5.22
CA ALA A 20 13.90 -2.07 4.42
C ALA A 20 12.69 -2.99 4.60
N GLU A 21 11.52 -2.42 4.74
CA GLU A 21 10.32 -3.22 4.94
C GLU A 21 9.09 -2.53 4.39
N LEU A 22 8.07 -3.32 4.17
CA LEU A 22 6.80 -2.88 3.64
C LEU A 22 5.72 -3.60 4.42
N ASP A 23 4.76 -2.86 4.95
CA ASP A 23 3.73 -3.46 5.79
C ASP A 23 2.84 -4.43 5.02
N LEU A 24 2.56 -4.11 3.77
CA LEU A 24 1.69 -4.97 2.98
C LEU A 24 2.06 -4.86 1.50
N LEU A 25 2.26 -6.00 0.87
CA LEU A 25 2.45 -6.09 -0.57
C LEU A 25 1.25 -6.82 -1.14
N VAL A 26 0.56 -6.19 -2.06
CA VAL A 26 -0.59 -6.78 -2.74
C VAL A 26 -0.22 -7.05 -4.18
N VAL A 27 -0.33 -8.31 -4.58
CA VAL A 27 0.00 -8.74 -5.94
C VAL A 27 -1.27 -9.23 -6.62
N ARG A 28 -1.58 -8.64 -7.77
CA ARG A 28 -2.72 -9.05 -8.59
C ARG A 28 -2.23 -9.21 -10.01
N GLY A 29 -2.05 -10.45 -10.42
CA GLY A 29 -1.45 -10.71 -11.71
C GLY A 29 -0.05 -10.16 -11.74
N GLU A 30 0.23 -9.23 -12.64
CA GLU A 30 1.53 -8.60 -12.72
C GLU A 30 1.58 -7.25 -12.02
N ARG A 31 0.50 -6.86 -11.40
CA ARG A 31 0.45 -5.57 -10.72
C ARG A 31 0.82 -5.74 -9.26
N ARG A 32 1.72 -4.90 -8.80
CA ARG A 32 2.20 -4.96 -7.42
C ARG A 32 2.08 -3.60 -6.77
N ARG A 33 1.39 -3.55 -5.66
CA ARG A 33 1.19 -2.31 -4.92
C ARG A 33 1.64 -2.51 -3.48
N GLY A 34 2.30 -1.51 -2.93
CA GLY A 34 2.73 -1.56 -1.55
C GLY A 34 1.91 -0.63 -0.68
N PHE A 35 1.80 -0.99 0.59
CA PHE A 35 1.08 -0.18 1.58
C PHE A 35 1.90 -0.08 2.84
N GLU A 36 2.02 1.14 3.36
CA GLU A 36 2.64 1.42 4.64
C GLU A 36 1.60 2.07 5.52
N PHE A 37 1.53 1.69 6.77
CA PHE A 37 0.56 2.24 7.70
C PHE A 37 1.28 3.09 8.74
N LYS A 38 0.90 4.37 8.81
CA LYS A 38 1.53 5.32 9.72
C LYS A 38 0.48 5.94 10.62
N ARG A 39 0.85 6.16 11.87
CA ARG A 39 -0.06 6.79 12.81
C ARG A 39 -0.03 8.30 12.74
N THR A 40 0.89 8.84 11.98
CA THR A 40 1.00 10.29 11.82
C THR A 40 -0.04 10.79 10.83
N ASP A 41 -0.34 12.08 10.89
CA ASP A 41 -1.17 12.71 9.88
C ASP A 41 -0.33 13.51 8.90
N ALA A 42 0.99 13.34 8.95
CA ALA A 42 1.91 14.02 8.05
C ALA A 42 2.97 13.04 7.55
N PRO A 43 2.58 12.05 6.76
CA PRO A 43 3.52 11.03 6.31
C PRO A 43 4.53 11.59 5.32
N GLY A 44 5.69 10.96 5.27
CA GLY A 44 6.72 11.34 4.33
C GLY A 44 7.27 10.12 3.61
N VAL A 45 8.17 10.39 2.67
CA VAL A 45 8.83 9.34 1.90
C VAL A 45 10.05 8.86 2.67
N THR A 46 10.26 7.56 2.69
CA THR A 46 11.43 6.98 3.34
C THR A 46 12.29 6.23 2.34
N LYS A 47 13.53 5.98 2.74
CA LYS A 47 14.43 5.21 1.91
C LYS A 47 13.89 3.79 1.67
N SER A 48 13.27 3.21 2.69
CA SER A 48 12.68 1.87 2.54
C SER A 48 11.65 1.81 1.41
N MET A 49 10.89 2.87 1.24
CA MET A 49 9.89 2.90 0.18
C MET A 49 10.54 2.84 -1.19
N HIS A 50 11.63 3.58 -1.38
CA HIS A 50 12.33 3.56 -2.65
C HIS A 50 12.96 2.19 -2.91
N VAL A 51 13.51 1.58 -1.86
CA VAL A 51 14.08 0.25 -1.99
C VAL A 51 13.00 -0.75 -2.39
N ALA A 52 11.85 -0.67 -1.75
CA ALA A 52 10.74 -1.58 -2.06
C ALA A 52 10.28 -1.43 -3.50
N ILE A 53 10.13 -0.19 -3.95
CA ILE A 53 9.71 0.04 -5.33
C ILE A 53 10.69 -0.58 -6.31
N ARG A 54 11.97 -0.37 -6.08
CA ARG A 54 12.99 -0.89 -6.96
C ARG A 54 13.08 -2.41 -6.92
N ASP A 55 13.16 -2.96 -5.72
CA ASP A 55 13.42 -4.39 -5.56
C ASP A 55 12.22 -5.26 -5.90
N LEU A 56 11.03 -4.76 -5.66
CA LEU A 56 9.82 -5.53 -5.90
C LEU A 56 9.11 -5.16 -7.20
N GLY A 57 9.60 -4.13 -7.88
CA GLY A 57 8.93 -3.69 -9.10
C GLY A 57 7.55 -3.16 -8.83
N LEU A 58 7.41 -2.37 -7.79
CA LEU A 58 6.08 -1.88 -7.40
C LEU A 58 5.58 -0.81 -8.35
N GLU A 59 4.30 -0.88 -8.63
CA GLU A 59 3.59 0.13 -9.39
C GLU A 59 3.44 1.40 -8.54
N SER A 60 3.20 1.23 -7.26
CA SER A 60 2.99 2.36 -6.35
C SER A 60 3.06 1.91 -4.90
N ILE A 61 3.26 2.89 -4.02
CA ILE A 61 3.12 2.68 -2.58
C ILE A 61 2.12 3.71 -2.06
N ASP A 62 1.17 3.24 -1.26
CA ASP A 62 0.26 4.11 -0.55
C ASP A 62 0.66 4.13 0.91
N VAL A 63 0.96 5.33 1.43
CA VAL A 63 1.25 5.52 2.84
C VAL A 63 -0.05 5.89 3.50
N VAL A 64 -0.67 4.93 4.16
CA VAL A 64 -1.97 5.11 4.79
C VAL A 64 -1.79 5.81 6.11
N HIS A 65 -2.48 6.91 6.31
CA HIS A 65 -2.28 7.72 7.49
C HIS A 65 -3.62 8.19 8.08
N ALA A 66 -3.54 8.76 9.28
CA ALA A 66 -4.73 9.14 10.02
C ALA A 66 -5.31 10.49 9.62
N GLY A 67 -4.58 11.29 8.85
CA GLY A 67 -5.08 12.58 8.40
C GLY A 67 -6.19 12.44 7.39
N GLY A 68 -6.81 13.55 7.03
CA GLY A 68 -7.97 13.53 6.16
C GLY A 68 -7.68 13.64 4.67
N ASP A 69 -6.45 13.90 4.29
CA ASP A 69 -6.13 14.21 2.91
C ASP A 69 -5.38 13.09 2.20
N THR A 70 -5.65 12.96 0.91
CA THR A 70 -4.93 12.05 0.04
C THR A 70 -4.19 12.90 -0.97
N TYR A 71 -2.88 12.75 -1.06
CA TYR A 71 -2.07 13.60 -1.92
C TYR A 71 -0.77 12.89 -2.32
N PRO A 72 -0.18 13.26 -3.45
CA PRO A 72 1.07 12.62 -3.88
C PRO A 72 2.25 13.06 -3.03
N LEU A 73 3.16 12.13 -2.77
CA LEU A 73 4.41 12.41 -2.08
C LEU A 73 5.58 12.35 -3.05
N SER A 74 5.49 11.49 -4.05
CA SER A 74 6.48 11.42 -5.11
C SER A 74 5.80 10.70 -6.29
N THR A 75 6.57 10.41 -7.34
CA THR A 75 6.00 9.84 -8.56
C THR A 75 5.19 8.56 -8.32
N LYS A 76 5.69 7.70 -7.46
CA LYS A 76 5.02 6.41 -7.22
C LYS A 76 4.55 6.26 -5.79
N ILE A 77 4.62 7.32 -4.98
CA ILE A 77 4.27 7.23 -3.58
C ILE A 77 3.23 8.28 -3.27
N ARG A 78 2.16 7.86 -2.62
CA ARG A 78 1.02 8.72 -2.32
C ARG A 78 0.68 8.59 -0.84
N ALA A 79 0.31 9.71 -0.21
CA ALA A 79 -0.27 9.67 1.12
C ALA A 79 -1.75 9.40 0.93
N LEU A 80 -2.26 8.36 1.57
CA LEU A 80 -3.65 7.94 1.43
C LEU A 80 -4.34 8.03 2.78
N ALA A 81 -5.38 8.86 2.87
CA ALA A 81 -6.16 8.94 4.08
C ALA A 81 -6.80 7.57 4.36
N ILE A 82 -6.74 7.12 5.61
CA ILE A 82 -7.25 5.79 5.92
C ILE A 82 -8.73 5.67 5.60
N SER A 83 -9.45 6.79 5.66
CA SER A 83 -10.87 6.78 5.32
C SER A 83 -11.12 6.43 3.85
N ARG A 84 -10.09 6.55 3.00
CA ARG A 84 -10.21 6.24 1.59
C ARG A 84 -9.76 4.82 1.26
N LEU A 85 -9.24 4.10 2.23
CA LEU A 85 -8.63 2.79 1.94
C LEU A 85 -9.63 1.80 1.35
N THR A 86 -10.81 1.70 1.92
CA THR A 86 -11.79 0.77 1.39
C THR A 86 -12.26 1.16 0.01
N THR A 87 -12.34 2.46 -0.27
CA THR A 87 -12.70 2.93 -1.60
C THR A 87 -11.65 2.50 -2.62
N GLU A 88 -10.37 2.63 -2.26
CA GLU A 88 -9.29 2.28 -3.16
C GLU A 88 -9.20 0.79 -3.42
N LEU A 89 -9.57 -0.03 -2.46
CA LEU A 89 -9.49 -1.47 -2.58
C LEU A 89 -10.85 -2.14 -2.70
N GLY A 90 -11.90 -1.42 -2.37
CA GLY A 90 -13.22 -2.00 -2.21
C GLY A 90 -13.89 -2.57 -3.44
N PRO A 91 -13.78 -1.93 -4.59
CA PRO A 91 -14.51 -2.43 -5.76
C PRO A 91 -14.25 -3.90 -6.08
N ALA A 92 -13.02 -4.33 -5.90
CA ALA A 92 -12.71 -5.72 -6.18
C ALA A 92 -13.45 -6.64 -5.23
N ARG A 93 -13.62 -6.19 -4.01
CA ARG A 93 -14.36 -6.98 -3.05
C ARG A 93 -15.82 -7.07 -3.39
N ARG A 94 -16.37 -5.98 -3.87
CA ARG A 94 -17.76 -5.97 -4.16
C ARG A 94 -18.13 -6.81 -5.32
N ALA A 95 -17.23 -7.03 -6.19
CA ALA A 95 -17.50 -7.90 -7.30
C ALA A 95 -17.94 -9.25 -6.83
N GLY A 96 -17.57 -9.55 -5.70
CA GLY A 96 -18.05 -10.78 -5.15
C GLY A 96 -19.32 -10.56 -4.47
N ARG A 97 -19.73 -9.75 -4.19
CA ARG A 97 -20.68 -9.55 -3.42
C ARG A 97 -21.71 -9.25 -3.53
N ARG A 98 -21.43 -9.14 -3.64
CA ARG A 98 -22.07 -8.98 -3.56
C ARG A 98 -22.45 -9.21 -3.62
#